data_62f05592f9f20435b5534f2da90efe94
#
_entry.id   62f05592f9f20435b5534f2da90efe94
#
_cell.length_a   1.000
_cell.length_b   1.000
_cell.length_c   1.000
_cell.angle_alpha   90.00
_cell.angle_beta   90.00
_cell.angle_gamma   90.00
#
_symmetry.space_group_name_H-M   'P 1'
#
loop_
_entity.id
_entity.type
_entity.pdbx_description
1 polymer ?
#
loop_
_entity_poly.entity_id
_entity_poly.type
_entity_poly.pdbx_seq_one_letter_code
_entity_poly.pdbx_strand_id
1 'polypeptide(L)'
;GIVIFMHPLGFTQGERLSDHYFNNVIGNPLETTVAVSHLIFDGVIDRHPKLKIVLPHAGGYLAHYWARMDHAHRARPDCRTVIKRAPSSYLKKMHFDTIAFDPRLLRQMVDVYGANRVLLGTDYPYDMAEVDPVGLVAKVPRLARAERDLIEGGNAARLLKIRRRK
;
A
#
# COMPACT_ATOMS: atom_id res chain seq x y z
N GLY A 1 19.98 -0.20 1.20
CA GLY A 1 19.19 -0.37 2.42
C GLY A 1 18.22 -1.54 2.27
N ILE A 2 17.75 -2.05 3.39
CA ILE A 2 16.77 -3.13 3.47
C ILE A 2 15.40 -2.60 3.04
N VAL A 3 14.61 -3.44 2.38
CA VAL A 3 13.19 -3.20 2.11
C VAL A 3 12.38 -3.86 3.23
N ILE A 4 11.45 -3.13 3.80
CA ILE A 4 10.51 -3.63 4.80
C ILE A 4 9.21 -3.94 4.09
N PHE A 5 8.82 -5.22 4.05
CA PHE A 5 7.49 -5.64 3.66
C PHE A 5 6.67 -5.78 4.94
N MET A 6 5.67 -4.91 5.10
CA MET A 6 4.95 -4.75 6.36
C MET A 6 3.62 -5.48 6.29
N HIS A 7 3.59 -6.74 6.75
CA HIS A 7 2.37 -7.53 6.74
C HIS A 7 1.71 -7.56 8.12
N PRO A 8 0.40 -7.32 8.24
CA PRO A 8 -0.32 -7.39 9.50
C PRO A 8 -0.41 -8.83 10.01
N LEU A 9 -0.33 -8.99 11.32
CA LEU A 9 -0.57 -10.27 12.00
C LEU A 9 -1.18 -10.00 13.37
N GLY A 10 -2.34 -10.61 13.63
CA GLY A 10 -3.12 -10.35 14.83
C GLY A 10 -4.00 -9.10 14.74
N PHE A 11 -5.01 -9.00 15.59
CA PHE A 11 -6.05 -7.97 15.50
C PHE A 11 -6.41 -7.46 16.87
N THR A 12 -6.41 -6.14 17.04
CA THR A 12 -6.83 -5.47 18.28
C THR A 12 -8.32 -5.60 18.58
N GLN A 13 -9.14 -5.94 17.59
CA GLN A 13 -10.60 -6.07 17.69
C GLN A 13 -11.06 -7.52 17.45
N GLY A 14 -10.29 -8.52 17.90
CA GLY A 14 -10.43 -9.92 17.55
C GLY A 14 -11.85 -10.47 17.70
N GLU A 15 -12.53 -10.24 18.83
CA GLU A 15 -13.91 -10.72 19.05
C GLU A 15 -14.91 -10.12 18.06
N ARG A 16 -14.78 -8.85 17.70
CA ARG A 16 -15.65 -8.17 16.72
C ARG A 16 -15.44 -8.65 15.28
N LEU A 17 -14.34 -9.32 15.02
CA LEU A 17 -13.94 -9.76 13.69
C LEU A 17 -13.88 -11.29 13.58
N SER A 18 -14.56 -12.01 14.48
CA SER A 18 -14.57 -13.48 14.52
C SER A 18 -15.46 -14.10 13.44
N ASP A 19 -16.50 -13.40 12.99
CA ASP A 19 -17.48 -13.91 12.04
C ASP A 19 -17.06 -13.66 10.58
N HIS A 20 -17.56 -14.47 9.65
CA HIS A 20 -17.50 -14.27 8.19
C HIS A 20 -16.10 -13.94 7.63
N TYR A 21 -15.05 -14.44 8.29
CA TYR A 21 -13.67 -14.14 7.91
C TYR A 21 -13.30 -12.66 8.02
N PHE A 22 -14.02 -11.89 8.86
CA PHE A 22 -13.77 -10.44 9.02
C PHE A 22 -12.38 -10.11 9.55
N ASN A 23 -11.73 -11.05 10.26
CA ASN A 23 -10.33 -10.92 10.64
C ASN A 23 -9.40 -10.70 9.42
N ASN A 24 -9.69 -11.33 8.28
CA ASN A 24 -8.97 -11.09 7.03
C ASN A 24 -9.56 -9.89 6.27
N VAL A 25 -10.86 -9.93 5.95
CA VAL A 25 -11.53 -8.94 5.07
C VAL A 25 -11.45 -7.51 5.62
N ILE A 26 -11.55 -7.36 6.95
CA ILE A 26 -11.53 -6.06 7.63
C ILE A 26 -10.22 -5.88 8.41
N GLY A 27 -9.82 -6.90 9.17
CA GLY A 27 -8.72 -6.82 10.12
C GLY A 27 -7.38 -6.53 9.44
N ASN A 28 -6.99 -7.27 8.43
CA ASN A 28 -5.72 -7.06 7.72
C ASN A 28 -5.58 -5.66 7.14
N PRO A 29 -6.53 -5.13 6.34
CA PRO A 29 -6.42 -3.76 5.86
C PRO A 29 -6.55 -2.71 6.99
N LEU A 30 -7.27 -3.00 8.08
CA LEU A 30 -7.37 -2.12 9.24
C LEU A 30 -6.01 -1.98 9.95
N GLU A 31 -5.35 -3.10 10.28
CA GLU A 31 -4.05 -3.08 10.97
C GLU A 31 -2.97 -2.39 10.14
N THR A 32 -2.93 -2.64 8.82
CA THR A 32 -2.07 -1.89 7.92
C THR A 32 -2.35 -0.39 7.98
N THR A 33 -3.62 -0.01 7.98
CA THR A 33 -4.07 1.39 8.07
C THR A 33 -3.60 2.05 9.36
N VAL A 34 -3.78 1.39 10.51
CA VAL A 34 -3.36 1.89 11.83
C VAL A 34 -1.84 2.05 11.89
N ALA A 35 -1.10 1.01 11.52
CA ALA A 35 0.36 1.02 11.58
C ALA A 35 0.96 2.12 10.68
N VAL A 36 0.48 2.27 9.45
CA VAL A 36 0.94 3.33 8.54
C VAL A 36 0.57 4.71 9.04
N SER A 37 -0.61 4.87 9.64
CA SER A 37 -1.01 6.14 10.25
C SER A 37 -0.03 6.56 11.34
N HIS A 38 0.36 5.65 12.23
CA HIS A 38 1.40 5.91 13.24
C HIS A 38 2.74 6.24 12.60
N LEU A 39 3.22 5.49 11.62
CA LEU A 39 4.48 5.81 10.92
C LEU A 39 4.49 7.23 10.35
N ILE A 40 3.36 7.72 9.89
CA ILE A 40 3.22 9.06 9.32
C ILE A 40 3.08 10.10 10.46
N PHE A 41 2.02 10.01 11.27
CA PHE A 41 1.67 11.06 12.23
C PHE A 41 2.67 11.20 13.37
N ASP A 42 3.35 10.11 13.78
CA ASP A 42 4.42 10.13 14.77
C ASP A 42 5.78 10.56 14.16
N GLY A 43 5.79 10.93 12.86
CA GLY A 43 6.95 11.50 12.17
C GLY A 43 8.09 10.51 11.89
N VAL A 44 7.84 9.21 11.91
CA VAL A 44 8.86 8.18 11.64
C VAL A 44 9.45 8.35 10.24
N ILE A 45 8.61 8.62 9.24
CA ILE A 45 9.06 8.79 7.84
C ILE A 45 9.91 10.06 7.66
N ASP A 46 9.68 11.11 8.47
CA ASP A 46 10.52 12.31 8.44
C ASP A 46 11.88 12.08 9.11
N ARG A 47 11.90 11.35 10.22
CA ARG A 47 13.16 10.98 10.90
C ARG A 47 13.98 9.96 10.09
N HIS A 48 13.31 9.12 9.31
CA HIS A 48 13.96 8.06 8.54
C HIS A 48 13.58 8.12 7.05
N PRO A 49 13.97 9.17 6.30
CA PRO A 49 13.50 9.42 4.94
C PRO A 49 14.01 8.41 3.89
N LYS A 50 14.96 7.54 4.27
CA LYS A 50 15.52 6.47 3.41
C LYS A 50 14.80 5.13 3.58
N LEU A 51 13.81 5.04 4.48
CA LEU A 51 13.01 3.83 4.62
C LEU A 51 12.32 3.45 3.31
N LYS A 52 12.37 2.17 3.00
CA LYS A 52 11.68 1.57 1.85
C LYS A 52 10.63 0.62 2.39
N ILE A 53 9.39 1.05 2.35
CA ILE A 53 8.26 0.29 2.89
C ILE A 53 7.38 -0.17 1.73
N VAL A 54 7.02 -1.45 1.75
CA VAL A 54 6.01 -2.06 0.88
C VAL A 54 4.81 -2.41 1.75
N LEU A 55 3.64 -1.99 1.33
CA LEU A 55 2.38 -2.19 2.00
C LEU A 55 1.57 -3.28 1.28
N PRO A 56 1.13 -4.32 1.99
CA PRO A 56 0.30 -5.38 1.44
C PRO A 56 -1.15 -4.92 1.27
N HIS A 57 -1.94 -5.75 0.60
CA HIS A 57 -3.38 -5.55 0.43
C HIS A 57 -3.71 -4.16 -0.12
N ALA A 58 -2.98 -3.78 -1.19
CA ALA A 58 -3.09 -2.47 -1.82
C ALA A 58 -2.92 -1.28 -0.85
N GLY A 59 -2.20 -1.48 0.27
CA GLY A 59 -1.98 -0.45 1.30
C GLY A 59 -3.13 -0.27 2.29
N GLY A 60 -4.00 -1.26 2.40
CA GLY A 60 -5.16 -1.19 3.28
C GLY A 60 -6.13 -0.08 2.86
N TYR A 61 -6.83 0.53 3.82
CA TYR A 61 -7.79 1.58 3.49
C TYR A 61 -7.13 2.90 3.07
N LEU A 62 -5.87 3.16 3.44
CA LEU A 62 -5.22 4.45 3.21
C LEU A 62 -4.95 4.74 1.75
N ALA A 63 -4.63 3.72 0.95
CA ALA A 63 -4.38 3.91 -0.47
C ALA A 63 -5.60 4.49 -1.22
N HIS A 64 -6.80 4.21 -0.73
CA HIS A 64 -8.05 4.63 -1.34
C HIS A 64 -8.77 5.75 -0.58
N TYR A 65 -8.46 5.94 0.72
CA TYR A 65 -9.15 6.88 1.60
C TYR A 65 -8.24 7.96 2.20
N TRP A 66 -7.08 8.18 1.59
CA TRP A 66 -6.04 9.13 1.99
C TRP A 66 -6.53 10.58 2.19
N ALA A 67 -7.53 11.01 1.41
CA ALA A 67 -8.06 12.37 1.46
C ALA A 67 -8.61 12.73 2.85
N ARG A 68 -9.14 11.74 3.59
CA ARG A 68 -9.61 11.95 4.97
C ARG A 68 -8.48 12.30 5.92
N MET A 69 -7.30 11.68 5.78
CA MET A 69 -6.11 12.01 6.59
C MET A 69 -5.65 13.45 6.30
N ASP A 70 -5.58 13.83 5.03
CA ASP A 70 -5.22 15.18 4.63
C ASP A 70 -6.20 16.23 5.15
N HIS A 71 -7.49 15.90 5.14
CA HIS A 71 -8.52 16.77 5.73
C HIS A 71 -8.32 16.92 7.24
N ALA A 72 -8.13 15.82 7.96
CA ALA A 72 -7.86 15.84 9.40
C ALA A 72 -6.62 16.69 9.74
N HIS A 73 -5.54 16.52 8.99
CA HIS A 73 -4.31 17.31 9.15
C HIS A 73 -4.57 18.82 8.98
N ARG A 74 -5.44 19.23 8.06
CA ARG A 74 -5.81 20.65 7.88
C ARG A 74 -6.73 21.15 8.99
N ALA A 75 -7.72 20.35 9.37
CA ALA A 75 -8.81 20.78 10.25
C ALA A 75 -8.45 20.73 11.73
N ARG A 76 -7.54 19.83 12.14
CA ARG A 76 -7.26 19.56 13.55
C ARG A 76 -5.81 19.89 13.93
N PRO A 77 -5.60 20.72 14.98
CA PRO A 77 -4.24 21.04 15.46
C PRO A 77 -3.45 19.80 15.92
N ASP A 78 -4.11 18.86 16.61
CA ASP A 78 -3.50 17.63 17.13
C ASP A 78 -2.97 16.71 16.02
N CYS A 79 -3.53 16.77 14.81
CA CYS A 79 -3.05 16.01 13.66
C CYS A 79 -1.81 16.62 12.97
N ARG A 80 -1.32 17.78 13.40
CA ARG A 80 -0.15 18.47 12.80
C ARG A 80 0.89 18.92 13.81
N THR A 81 0.88 18.34 14.99
CA THR A 81 1.86 18.63 16.04
C THR A 81 3.27 18.20 15.65
N VAL A 82 3.39 17.02 15.02
CA VAL A 82 4.68 16.42 14.65
C VAL A 82 5.00 16.64 13.17
N ILE A 83 4.08 16.31 12.27
CA ILE A 83 4.28 16.41 10.81
C ILE A 83 3.79 17.76 10.28
N LYS A 84 4.54 18.33 9.33
CA LYS A 84 4.22 19.64 8.71
C LYS A 84 3.60 19.49 7.32
N ARG A 85 3.83 18.36 6.65
CA ARG A 85 3.33 18.07 5.31
C ARG A 85 2.06 17.25 5.37
N ALA A 86 1.23 17.36 4.32
CA ALA A 86 0.04 16.55 4.19
C ALA A 86 0.38 15.05 4.25
N PRO A 87 -0.39 14.22 5.00
CA PRO A 87 -0.17 12.78 5.14
C PRO A 87 0.00 12.04 3.82
N SER A 88 -0.76 12.40 2.79
CA SER A 88 -0.66 11.79 1.45
C SER A 88 0.74 11.93 0.82
N SER A 89 1.48 12.99 1.17
CA SER A 89 2.85 13.19 0.67
C SER A 89 3.83 12.13 1.19
N TYR A 90 3.54 11.53 2.33
CA TYR A 90 4.31 10.43 2.91
C TYR A 90 3.93 9.09 2.27
N LEU A 91 2.64 8.86 2.02
CA LEU A 91 2.16 7.68 1.29
C LEU A 91 2.82 7.57 -0.09
N LYS A 92 3.02 8.68 -0.79
CA LYS A 92 3.71 8.73 -2.10
C LYS A 92 5.17 8.26 -2.05
N LYS A 93 5.76 8.09 -0.86
CA LYS A 93 7.12 7.53 -0.70
C LYS A 93 7.10 6.01 -0.51
N MET A 94 5.96 5.42 -0.21
CA MET A 94 5.78 3.99 0.02
C MET A 94 5.51 3.24 -1.29
N HIS A 95 5.53 1.93 -1.23
CA HIS A 95 5.13 1.05 -2.31
C HIS A 95 3.91 0.23 -1.87
N PHE A 96 3.14 -0.23 -2.83
CA PHE A 96 1.88 -0.95 -2.63
C PHE A 96 1.89 -2.20 -3.50
N ASP A 97 1.29 -3.29 -3.06
CA ASP A 97 1.05 -4.42 -3.93
C ASP A 97 -0.25 -4.27 -4.76
N THR A 98 -0.51 -5.23 -5.64
CA THR A 98 -1.69 -5.25 -6.50
C THR A 98 -2.88 -6.00 -5.89
N ILE A 99 -2.86 -6.34 -4.59
CA ILE A 99 -3.93 -7.11 -3.94
C ILE A 99 -5.11 -6.17 -3.61
N ALA A 100 -5.75 -5.67 -4.66
CA ALA A 100 -6.94 -4.82 -4.62
C ALA A 100 -8.16 -5.50 -5.26
N PHE A 101 -7.94 -6.64 -5.97
CA PHE A 101 -8.98 -7.46 -6.61
C PHE A 101 -9.89 -6.73 -7.63
N ASP A 102 -9.65 -5.44 -7.91
CA ASP A 102 -10.40 -4.66 -8.91
C ASP A 102 -9.46 -3.76 -9.73
N PRO A 103 -9.50 -3.85 -11.08
CA PRO A 103 -8.63 -3.05 -11.95
C PRO A 103 -8.84 -1.53 -11.82
N ARG A 104 -10.03 -1.08 -11.41
CA ARG A 104 -10.34 0.36 -11.24
C ARG A 104 -9.69 0.90 -9.98
N LEU A 105 -9.61 0.11 -8.91
CA LEU A 105 -8.87 0.46 -7.70
C LEU A 105 -7.37 0.55 -8.00
N LEU A 106 -6.82 -0.39 -8.78
CA LEU A 106 -5.43 -0.31 -9.24
C LEU A 106 -5.19 0.93 -10.11
N ARG A 107 -6.14 1.31 -10.99
CA ARG A 107 -6.04 2.54 -11.77
C ARG A 107 -5.95 3.76 -10.85
N GLN A 108 -6.82 3.85 -9.85
CA GLN A 108 -6.80 4.93 -8.86
C GLN A 108 -5.44 5.01 -8.14
N MET A 109 -4.88 3.87 -7.74
CA MET A 109 -3.55 3.82 -7.10
C MET A 109 -2.45 4.36 -8.04
N VAL A 110 -2.47 3.97 -9.30
CA VAL A 110 -1.52 4.46 -10.30
C VAL A 110 -1.68 5.97 -10.52
N ASP A 111 -2.91 6.47 -10.58
CA ASP A 111 -3.19 7.91 -10.74
C ASP A 111 -2.72 8.75 -9.55
N VAL A 112 -2.85 8.23 -8.33
CA VAL A 112 -2.50 8.96 -7.10
C VAL A 112 -1.02 8.84 -6.74
N TYR A 113 -0.45 7.64 -6.86
CA TYR A 113 0.90 7.33 -6.37
C TYR A 113 1.93 7.15 -7.47
N GLY A 114 1.49 6.88 -8.70
CA GLY A 114 2.32 6.54 -9.85
C GLY A 114 2.57 5.04 -9.99
N ALA A 115 2.64 4.57 -11.24
CA ALA A 115 2.92 3.16 -11.55
C ALA A 115 4.22 2.65 -10.93
N ASN A 116 5.20 3.53 -10.72
CA ASN A 116 6.49 3.21 -10.13
C ASN A 116 6.44 2.90 -8.62
N ARG A 117 5.26 2.98 -8.00
CA ARG A 117 5.01 2.64 -6.59
C ARG A 117 4.20 1.37 -6.42
N VAL A 118 3.70 0.78 -7.50
CA VAL A 118 2.88 -0.43 -7.45
C VAL A 118 3.72 -1.65 -7.83
N LEU A 119 3.60 -2.73 -7.07
CA LEU A 119 4.33 -3.99 -7.23
C LEU A 119 3.34 -5.13 -7.44
N LEU A 120 3.63 -6.02 -8.38
CA LEU A 120 2.83 -7.22 -8.53
C LEU A 120 2.89 -8.06 -7.25
N GLY A 121 1.73 -8.38 -6.70
CA GLY A 121 1.57 -9.25 -5.54
C GLY A 121 0.50 -10.32 -5.80
N THR A 122 0.55 -11.42 -5.07
CA THR A 122 -0.38 -12.56 -5.21
C THR A 122 -1.09 -12.93 -3.92
N ASP A 123 -0.49 -12.64 -2.78
CA ASP A 123 -0.90 -13.16 -1.46
C ASP A 123 -0.83 -14.70 -1.36
N TYR A 124 -0.11 -15.37 -2.30
CA TYR A 124 0.13 -16.80 -2.22
C TYR A 124 0.95 -17.16 -0.96
N PRO A 125 0.64 -18.22 -0.21
CA PRO A 125 -0.29 -19.33 -0.54
C PRO A 125 -1.65 -19.26 0.16
N TYR A 126 -2.11 -18.07 0.52
CA TYR A 126 -3.36 -17.92 1.25
C TYR A 126 -4.60 -18.11 0.36
N ASP A 127 -5.74 -18.39 0.99
CA ASP A 127 -7.03 -18.64 0.34
C ASP A 127 -7.63 -17.40 -0.34
N MET A 128 -7.20 -16.20 0.09
CA MET A 128 -7.55 -14.92 -0.54
C MET A 128 -6.57 -14.50 -1.64
N ALA A 129 -5.66 -15.39 -2.06
CA ALA A 129 -4.67 -15.06 -3.09
C ALA A 129 -5.31 -14.66 -4.43
N GLU A 130 -4.71 -13.66 -5.11
CA GLU A 130 -5.02 -13.37 -6.50
C GLU A 130 -4.42 -14.45 -7.41
N VAL A 131 -5.28 -15.18 -8.07
CA VAL A 131 -4.89 -16.35 -8.91
C VAL A 131 -4.36 -15.96 -10.28
N ASP A 132 -4.72 -14.78 -10.79
CA ASP A 132 -4.27 -14.24 -12.08
C ASP A 132 -3.79 -12.79 -11.94
N PRO A 133 -2.71 -12.53 -11.20
CA PRO A 133 -2.26 -11.16 -10.91
C PRO A 133 -1.82 -10.42 -12.17
N VAL A 134 -1.29 -11.10 -13.17
CA VAL A 134 -0.91 -10.51 -14.47
C VAL A 134 -2.16 -10.13 -15.26
N GLY A 135 -3.16 -11.00 -15.30
CA GLY A 135 -4.46 -10.71 -15.92
C GLY A 135 -5.21 -9.57 -15.23
N LEU A 136 -5.11 -9.46 -13.89
CA LEU A 136 -5.66 -8.32 -13.15
C LEU A 136 -5.02 -7.00 -13.61
N VAL A 137 -3.68 -6.94 -13.68
CA VAL A 137 -2.94 -5.77 -14.16
C VAL A 137 -3.27 -5.46 -15.62
N ALA A 138 -3.42 -6.50 -16.47
CA ALA A 138 -3.77 -6.33 -17.88
C ALA A 138 -5.14 -5.64 -18.08
N LYS A 139 -6.06 -5.79 -17.14
CA LYS A 139 -7.41 -5.20 -17.17
C LYS A 139 -7.45 -3.75 -16.63
N VAL A 140 -6.35 -3.21 -16.12
CA VAL A 140 -6.31 -1.84 -15.58
C VAL A 140 -6.57 -0.83 -16.70
N PRO A 141 -7.61 0.02 -16.59
CA PRO A 141 -7.97 0.95 -17.65
C PRO A 141 -6.84 1.94 -17.97
N ARG A 142 -6.57 2.16 -19.27
CA ARG A 142 -5.60 3.15 -19.75
C ARG A 142 -4.19 3.00 -19.14
N LEU A 143 -3.79 1.79 -18.78
CA LEU A 143 -2.44 1.50 -18.31
C LEU A 143 -1.52 1.39 -19.52
N ALA A 144 -0.54 2.29 -19.60
CA ALA A 144 0.47 2.24 -20.65
C ALA A 144 1.38 1.00 -20.51
N ARG A 145 1.94 0.51 -21.63
CA ARG A 145 2.84 -0.67 -21.60
C ARG A 145 4.02 -0.46 -20.62
N ALA A 146 4.63 0.71 -20.65
CA ALA A 146 5.73 1.02 -19.73
C ALA A 146 5.33 0.99 -18.25
N GLU A 147 4.11 1.44 -17.93
CA GLU A 147 3.56 1.36 -16.58
C GLU A 147 3.31 -0.09 -16.16
N ARG A 148 2.79 -0.91 -17.08
CA ARG A 148 2.60 -2.35 -16.86
C ARG A 148 3.93 -3.04 -16.60
N ASP A 149 4.95 -2.83 -17.44
CA ASP A 149 6.29 -3.42 -17.26
C ASP A 149 6.91 -3.06 -15.91
N LEU A 150 6.64 -1.84 -15.41
CA LEU A 150 7.05 -1.42 -14.06
C LEU A 150 6.35 -2.24 -12.99
N ILE A 151 5.03 -2.37 -13.06
CA ILE A 151 4.21 -3.07 -12.05
C ILE A 151 4.53 -4.57 -12.04
N GLU A 152 4.60 -5.21 -13.21
CA GLU A 152 4.79 -6.66 -13.37
C GLU A 152 6.17 -7.16 -12.94
N GLY A 153 7.14 -6.26 -12.69
CA GLY A 153 8.44 -6.71 -12.15
C GLY A 153 9.52 -5.64 -12.13
N GLY A 154 9.42 -4.59 -12.96
CA GLY A 154 10.43 -3.54 -13.04
C GLY A 154 10.67 -2.83 -11.72
N ASN A 155 9.59 -2.56 -10.98
CA ASN A 155 9.67 -1.91 -9.66
C ASN A 155 10.30 -2.82 -8.60
N ALA A 156 9.89 -4.09 -8.54
CA ALA A 156 10.46 -5.06 -7.61
C ALA A 156 11.96 -5.25 -7.88
N ALA A 157 12.35 -5.43 -9.14
CA ALA A 157 13.75 -5.57 -9.53
C ALA A 157 14.60 -4.36 -9.10
N ARG A 158 14.09 -3.14 -9.30
CA ARG A 158 14.76 -1.90 -8.89
C ARG A 158 14.84 -1.77 -7.36
N LEU A 159 13.72 -2.02 -6.67
CA LEU A 159 13.62 -1.88 -5.23
C LEU A 159 14.54 -2.84 -4.49
N LEU A 160 14.59 -4.11 -4.96
CA LEU A 160 15.39 -5.19 -4.40
C LEU A 160 16.79 -5.28 -4.99
N LYS A 161 17.15 -4.41 -5.95
CA LYS A 161 18.43 -4.38 -6.65
C LYS A 161 18.76 -5.71 -7.36
N ILE A 162 17.75 -6.36 -7.93
CA ILE A 162 17.92 -7.58 -8.71
C ILE A 162 18.57 -7.22 -10.05
N ARG A 163 19.74 -7.79 -10.34
CA ARG A 163 20.39 -7.64 -11.65
C ARG A 163 19.67 -8.51 -12.67
N ARG A 164 19.20 -7.94 -13.77
CA ARG A 164 18.77 -8.74 -14.92
C ARG A 164 19.99 -9.50 -15.43
N ARG A 165 19.92 -10.84 -15.45
CA ARG A 165 20.88 -11.61 -16.25
C ARG A 165 20.64 -11.25 -17.70
N LYS A 166 21.71 -10.87 -18.39
CA LYS A 166 21.69 -10.65 -19.86
C LYS A 166 21.47 -11.98 -20.56
#